data_e4e3dae63c1f4e1cf25c938afb6c5796
#
_entry.id   e4e3dae63c1f4e1cf25c938afb6c5796
#
_cell.length_a   1.000
_cell.length_b   1.000
_cell.length_c   1.000
_cell.angle_alpha   90.00
_cell.angle_beta   90.00
_cell.angle_gamma   90.00
#
_symmetry.space_group_name_H-M   'P 1'
#
loop_
_entity.id
_entity.type
_entity.pdbx_description
1 polymer ?
#
loop_
_entity_poly.entity_id
_entity_poly.type
_entity_poly.pdbx_seq_one_letter_code
_entity_poly.pdbx_strand_id
1 'polypeptide(L)'
;KTLILAVGGSSKGLGAAGIDADQELARTDALISAAKEKGIIVLALHTGGSARRGTLSDSFITPAFQGCDAAIVVSEGDSDGLMSGILSGNGTPAIYVDNTAGTLDALKTAFGL
;
A
#
# COMPACT_ATOMS: atom_id res chain seq x y z
N LYS A 1 -8.26 -13.39 -8.83
CA LYS A 1 -8.58 -12.69 -7.57
C LYS A 1 -7.49 -11.70 -7.22
N THR A 2 -7.84 -10.67 -6.49
CA THR A 2 -6.91 -9.62 -6.10
C THR A 2 -7.05 -9.31 -4.61
N LEU A 3 -5.93 -9.24 -3.91
CA LEU A 3 -5.86 -8.72 -2.55
C LEU A 3 -5.50 -7.24 -2.64
N ILE A 4 -6.34 -6.37 -2.12
CA ILE A 4 -6.07 -4.93 -2.06
C ILE A 4 -5.59 -4.58 -0.65
N LEU A 5 -4.40 -3.96 -0.57
CA LEU A 5 -3.85 -3.46 0.67
C LEU A 5 -3.98 -1.93 0.68
N ALA A 6 -4.86 -1.42 1.52
CA ALA A 6 -4.95 0.01 1.78
C ALA A 6 -3.94 0.35 2.87
N VAL A 7 -2.83 0.94 2.48
CA VAL A 7 -1.65 1.05 3.33
C VAL A 7 -1.64 2.36 4.11
N GLY A 8 -1.37 2.26 5.40
CA GLY A 8 -1.23 3.40 6.29
C GLY A 8 -1.23 2.92 7.74
N GLY A 9 -0.74 3.75 8.64
CA GLY A 9 -0.69 3.44 10.06
C GLY A 9 -1.40 4.51 10.90
N SER A 10 -2.12 4.05 11.91
CA SER A 10 -2.82 4.93 12.85
C SER A 10 -2.71 4.35 14.25
N SER A 11 -2.08 5.09 15.16
CA SER A 11 -2.01 4.68 16.57
C SER A 11 -3.39 4.49 17.16
N LYS A 12 -4.33 5.37 16.80
CA LYS A 12 -5.73 5.29 17.26
C LYS A 12 -6.39 4.02 16.69
N GLY A 13 -6.18 3.71 15.44
CA GLY A 13 -6.73 2.50 14.80
C GLY A 13 -6.16 1.23 15.40
N LEU A 14 -4.88 1.18 15.66
CA LEU A 14 -4.23 0.04 16.30
C LEU A 14 -4.76 -0.16 17.72
N GLY A 15 -4.90 0.92 18.48
CA GLY A 15 -5.48 0.87 19.82
C GLY A 15 -6.91 0.37 19.83
N ALA A 16 -7.73 0.83 18.87
CA ALA A 16 -9.11 0.38 18.73
C ALA A 16 -9.22 -1.10 18.39
N ALA A 17 -8.26 -1.62 17.60
CA ALA A 17 -8.21 -3.03 17.25
C ALA A 17 -7.57 -3.90 18.34
N GLY A 18 -6.97 -3.29 19.37
CA GLY A 18 -6.31 -4.02 20.45
C GLY A 18 -5.00 -4.68 20.04
N ILE A 19 -4.32 -4.14 19.04
CA ILE A 19 -3.04 -4.68 18.56
C ILE A 19 -1.99 -3.58 18.51
N ASP A 20 -0.72 -3.99 18.41
CA ASP A 20 0.40 -3.07 18.20
C ASP A 20 0.90 -3.10 16.76
N ALA A 21 1.87 -2.22 16.45
CA ALA A 21 2.43 -2.14 15.10
C ALA A 21 3.10 -3.43 14.65
N ASP A 22 3.82 -4.10 15.54
CA ASP A 22 4.50 -5.35 15.20
C ASP A 22 3.52 -6.46 14.87
N GLN A 23 2.41 -6.54 15.61
CA GLN A 23 1.34 -7.49 15.32
C GLN A 23 0.69 -7.21 13.95
N GLU A 24 0.45 -5.95 13.62
CA GLU A 24 -0.10 -5.57 12.32
C GLU A 24 0.88 -5.86 11.18
N LEU A 25 2.17 -5.60 11.37
CA LEU A 25 3.19 -5.95 10.38
C LEU A 25 3.23 -7.45 10.12
N ALA A 26 3.19 -8.26 11.18
CA ALA A 26 3.16 -9.71 11.05
C ALA A 26 1.91 -10.19 10.31
N ARG A 27 0.76 -9.59 10.59
CA ARG A 27 -0.50 -9.91 9.92
C ARG A 27 -0.43 -9.56 8.43
N THR A 28 0.11 -8.40 8.10
CA THR A 28 0.26 -7.95 6.71
C THR A 28 1.20 -8.87 5.94
N ASP A 29 2.33 -9.21 6.51
CA ASP A 29 3.29 -10.14 5.89
C ASP A 29 2.66 -11.51 5.64
N ALA A 30 1.87 -12.01 6.59
CA ALA A 30 1.17 -13.28 6.45
C ALA A 30 0.14 -13.25 5.32
N LEU A 31 -0.60 -12.13 5.18
CA LEU A 31 -1.56 -11.94 4.10
C LEU A 31 -0.88 -11.93 2.73
N ILE A 32 0.22 -11.20 2.61
CA ILE A 32 0.98 -11.12 1.35
C ILE A 32 1.52 -12.51 0.98
N SER A 33 2.11 -13.22 1.93
CA SER A 33 2.65 -14.56 1.70
C SER A 33 1.55 -15.53 1.27
N ALA A 34 0.40 -15.51 1.95
CA ALA A 34 -0.73 -16.37 1.61
C ALA A 34 -1.27 -16.05 0.22
N ALA A 35 -1.35 -14.78 -0.15
CA ALA A 35 -1.80 -14.36 -1.48
C ALA A 35 -0.86 -14.89 -2.56
N LYS A 36 0.44 -14.77 -2.36
CA LYS A 36 1.44 -15.26 -3.33
C LYS A 36 1.40 -16.77 -3.48
N GLU A 37 1.25 -17.52 -2.39
CA GLU A 37 1.11 -18.97 -2.44
C GLU A 37 -0.10 -19.41 -3.26
N LYS A 38 -1.17 -18.64 -3.23
CA LYS A 38 -2.42 -18.95 -3.93
C LYS A 38 -2.50 -18.34 -5.33
N GLY A 39 -1.45 -17.64 -5.77
CA GLY A 39 -1.44 -16.97 -7.06
C GLY A 39 -2.38 -15.77 -7.13
N ILE A 40 -2.69 -15.16 -5.99
CA ILE A 40 -3.54 -13.96 -5.90
C ILE A 40 -2.67 -12.73 -6.10
N ILE A 41 -3.11 -11.81 -6.96
CA ILE A 41 -2.41 -10.54 -7.21
C ILE A 41 -2.56 -9.64 -6.00
N VAL A 42 -1.46 -9.00 -5.58
CA VAL A 42 -1.44 -8.03 -4.48
C VAL A 42 -1.34 -6.62 -5.04
N LEU A 43 -2.38 -5.82 -4.81
CA LEU A 43 -2.43 -4.41 -5.22
C LEU A 43 -2.31 -3.53 -3.98
N ALA A 44 -1.25 -2.74 -3.89
CA ALA A 44 -1.03 -1.83 -2.78
C ALA A 44 -1.51 -0.43 -3.13
N LEU A 45 -2.22 0.20 -2.21
CA LEU A 45 -2.73 1.57 -2.36
C LEU A 45 -2.19 2.46 -1.24
N HIS A 46 -1.67 3.62 -1.59
CA HIS A 46 -1.43 4.69 -0.63
C HIS A 46 -2.14 5.94 -1.14
N THR A 47 -3.33 6.20 -0.63
CA THR A 47 -4.24 7.20 -1.16
C THR A 47 -4.49 8.38 -0.23
N GLY A 48 -3.89 8.37 0.96
CA GLY A 48 -4.07 9.43 1.95
C GLY A 48 -3.17 10.65 1.76
N GLY A 49 -2.24 10.60 0.81
CA GLY A 49 -1.31 11.71 0.56
C GLY A 49 -0.31 11.91 1.69
N SER A 50 0.28 13.10 1.77
CA SER A 50 1.30 13.42 2.76
C SER A 50 0.77 13.36 4.21
N ALA A 51 -0.52 13.58 4.40
CA ALA A 51 -1.16 13.48 5.72
C ALA A 51 -1.11 12.06 6.30
N ARG A 52 -0.89 11.06 5.47
CA ARG A 52 -0.80 9.65 5.86
C ARG A 52 0.63 9.12 5.75
N ARG A 53 1.61 9.99 5.85
CA ARG A 53 3.01 9.65 5.92
C ARG A 53 3.53 9.96 7.33
N GLY A 54 4.60 9.31 7.72
CA GLY A 54 5.26 9.46 9.01
C GLY A 54 5.85 8.15 9.47
N THR A 55 6.51 8.13 10.62
CA THR A 55 7.24 6.95 11.10
C THR A 55 6.36 5.70 11.15
N LEU A 56 5.16 5.80 11.72
CA LEU A 56 4.26 4.66 11.83
C LEU A 56 3.75 4.20 10.47
N SER A 57 3.22 5.12 9.66
CA SER A 57 2.73 4.79 8.31
C SER A 57 3.84 4.21 7.45
N ASP A 58 5.03 4.80 7.48
CA ASP A 58 6.15 4.36 6.66
C ASP A 58 6.61 2.96 7.03
N SER A 59 6.46 2.55 8.29
CA SER A 59 6.78 1.18 8.71
C SER A 59 5.88 0.13 8.05
N PHE A 60 4.66 0.49 7.67
CA PHE A 60 3.75 -0.39 6.91
C PHE A 60 3.95 -0.28 5.40
N ILE A 61 4.32 0.90 4.92
CA ILE A 61 4.54 1.16 3.49
C ILE A 61 5.64 0.26 2.93
N THR A 62 6.78 0.20 3.59
CA THR A 62 7.95 -0.52 3.07
C THR A 62 7.64 -1.99 2.77
N PRO A 63 7.15 -2.81 3.72
CA PRO A 63 6.88 -4.22 3.41
C PRO A 63 5.73 -4.41 2.41
N ALA A 64 4.69 -3.57 2.47
CA ALA A 64 3.56 -3.69 1.55
C ALA A 64 3.96 -3.42 0.10
N PHE A 65 4.74 -2.36 -0.12
CA PHE A 65 5.18 -1.99 -1.46
C PHE A 65 6.29 -2.89 -1.98
N GLN A 66 7.11 -3.47 -1.10
CA GLN A 66 8.08 -4.49 -1.49
C GLN A 66 7.40 -5.78 -1.94
N GLY A 67 6.27 -6.12 -1.35
CA GLY A 67 5.56 -7.36 -1.61
C GLY A 67 4.42 -7.27 -2.62
N CYS A 68 4.07 -6.10 -3.12
CA CYS A 68 2.95 -5.97 -4.06
C CYS A 68 3.33 -6.29 -5.50
N ASP A 69 2.32 -6.63 -6.30
CA ASP A 69 2.47 -6.88 -7.73
C ASP A 69 2.16 -5.65 -8.57
N ALA A 70 1.39 -4.73 -8.03
CA ALA A 70 1.07 -3.44 -8.64
C ALA A 70 0.70 -2.46 -7.54
N ALA A 71 0.72 -1.16 -7.84
CA ALA A 71 0.44 -0.13 -6.84
C ALA A 71 -0.30 1.06 -7.44
N ILE A 72 -1.06 1.75 -6.59
CA ILE A 72 -1.66 3.06 -6.88
C ILE A 72 -1.22 4.02 -5.77
N VAL A 73 -0.66 5.15 -6.15
CA VAL A 73 -0.05 6.11 -5.23
C VAL A 73 -0.55 7.51 -5.53
N VAL A 74 -1.02 8.22 -4.50
CA VAL A 74 -1.23 9.67 -4.59
C VAL A 74 0.13 10.33 -4.54
N SER A 75 0.54 10.96 -5.64
CA SER A 75 1.90 11.48 -5.84
C SER A 75 2.36 12.43 -4.75
N GLU A 76 1.47 13.25 -4.22
CA GLU A 76 1.77 14.20 -3.15
C GLU A 76 2.25 13.48 -1.88
N GLY A 77 1.81 12.23 -1.65
CA GLY A 77 2.26 11.40 -0.55
C GLY A 77 3.61 10.72 -0.77
N ASP A 78 4.19 10.87 -1.95
CA ASP A 78 5.47 10.25 -2.31
C ASP A 78 6.53 11.30 -2.70
N SER A 79 6.46 12.47 -2.09
CA SER A 79 7.37 13.58 -2.42
C SER A 79 8.84 13.25 -2.13
N ASP A 80 9.10 12.35 -1.19
CA ASP A 80 10.45 11.89 -0.87
C ASP A 80 10.91 10.68 -1.71
N GLY A 81 10.03 10.14 -2.57
CA GLY A 81 10.37 9.02 -3.43
C GLY A 81 10.45 7.67 -2.73
N LEU A 82 9.94 7.53 -1.50
CA LEU A 82 10.00 6.26 -0.78
C LEU A 82 9.29 5.14 -1.55
N MET A 83 8.03 5.36 -1.93
CA MET A 83 7.23 4.36 -2.63
C MET A 83 7.72 4.14 -4.05
N SER A 84 7.94 5.21 -4.80
CA SER A 84 8.44 5.11 -6.17
C SER A 84 9.81 4.44 -6.24
N GLY A 85 10.68 4.70 -5.28
CA GLY A 85 11.98 4.04 -5.19
C GLY A 85 11.86 2.53 -4.98
N ILE A 86 10.97 2.08 -4.10
CA ILE A 86 10.72 0.67 -3.85
C ILE A 86 10.16 0.00 -5.12
N LEU A 87 9.14 0.62 -5.72
CA LEU A 87 8.47 0.07 -6.91
C LEU A 87 9.43 -0.02 -8.10
N SER A 88 10.23 1.01 -8.35
CA SER A 88 11.23 1.01 -9.41
C SER A 88 12.30 -0.05 -9.18
N GLY A 89 12.76 -0.21 -7.95
CA GLY A 89 13.77 -1.21 -7.60
C GLY A 89 13.29 -2.62 -7.84
N ASN A 90 11.99 -2.88 -7.72
CA ASN A 90 11.38 -4.20 -7.93
C ASN A 90 10.82 -4.38 -9.35
N GLY A 91 10.81 -3.34 -10.18
CA GLY A 91 10.17 -3.38 -11.49
C GLY A 91 8.65 -3.50 -11.41
N THR A 92 8.05 -3.02 -10.31
CA THR A 92 6.60 -3.15 -10.07
C THR A 92 5.84 -2.03 -10.79
N PRO A 93 4.81 -2.35 -11.59
CA PRO A 93 4.00 -1.32 -12.24
C PRO A 93 3.19 -0.52 -11.22
N ALA A 94 3.06 0.79 -11.48
CA ALA A 94 2.35 1.68 -10.59
C ALA A 94 1.59 2.74 -11.37
N ILE A 95 0.45 3.19 -10.82
CA ILE A 95 -0.32 4.32 -11.31
C ILE A 95 -0.20 5.42 -10.26
N TYR A 96 0.23 6.60 -10.70
CA TYR A 96 0.34 7.78 -9.84
C TYR A 96 -0.82 8.71 -10.14
N VAL A 97 -1.50 9.17 -9.09
CA VAL A 97 -2.66 10.05 -9.21
C VAL A 97 -2.42 11.35 -8.43
N ASP A 98 -3.10 12.43 -8.82
CA ASP A 98 -2.88 13.76 -8.24
C ASP A 98 -3.52 13.93 -6.86
N ASN A 99 -4.59 13.18 -6.60
CA ASN A 99 -5.32 13.27 -5.33
C ASN A 99 -6.09 11.97 -5.07
N THR A 100 -6.68 11.87 -3.87
CA THR A 100 -7.45 10.70 -3.47
C THR A 100 -8.61 10.39 -4.42
N ALA A 101 -9.27 11.43 -4.95
CA ALA A 101 -10.38 11.23 -5.89
C ALA A 101 -9.94 10.52 -7.17
N GLY A 102 -8.71 10.71 -7.61
CA GLY A 102 -8.17 10.03 -8.80
C GLY A 102 -8.00 8.53 -8.62
N THR A 103 -8.04 8.04 -7.38
CA THR A 103 -7.89 6.61 -7.08
C THR A 103 -8.99 5.77 -7.73
N LEU A 104 -10.22 6.27 -7.80
CA LEU A 104 -11.32 5.54 -8.44
C LEU A 104 -11.02 5.23 -9.90
N ASP A 105 -10.59 6.22 -10.66
CA ASP A 105 -10.24 6.03 -12.08
C ASP A 105 -9.04 5.08 -12.23
N ALA A 106 -8.04 5.20 -11.35
CA ALA A 106 -6.89 4.30 -11.35
C ALA A 106 -7.30 2.86 -11.06
N LEU A 107 -8.21 2.64 -10.12
CA LEU A 107 -8.75 1.30 -9.83
C LEU A 107 -9.51 0.74 -11.04
N LYS A 108 -10.32 1.55 -11.69
CA LYS A 108 -11.02 1.13 -12.91
C LYS A 108 -10.04 0.71 -13.99
N THR A 109 -8.98 1.48 -14.19
CA THR A 109 -7.93 1.16 -15.16
C THR A 109 -7.24 -0.16 -14.78
N ALA A 110 -6.89 -0.34 -13.52
CA ALA A 110 -6.20 -1.54 -13.05
C ALA A 110 -7.03 -2.81 -13.25
N PHE A 111 -8.36 -2.72 -13.14
CA PHE A 111 -9.26 -3.86 -13.32
C PHE A 111 -9.86 -3.93 -14.73
N GLY A 112 -9.44 -3.07 -15.64
CA GLY A 112 -9.93 -3.08 -17.03
C GLY A 112 -11.36 -2.61 -17.20
N LEU A 113 -11.82 -1.75 -16.29
CA LEU A 113 -13.20 -1.25 -16.32
C LEU A 113 -13.34 0.10 -17.03
#